data_8d7a1eab3feeece765f6205e925b28ec
#
_entry.id   8d7a1eab3feeece765f6205e925b28ec
#
_cell.length_a   1.000
_cell.length_b   1.000
_cell.length_c   1.000
_cell.angle_alpha   90.00
_cell.angle_beta   90.00
_cell.angle_gamma   90.00
#
_symmetry.space_group_name_H-M   'P 1'
#
loop_
_entity.id
_entity.type
_entity.pdbx_description
1 polymer ?
#
loop_
_entity_poly.entity_id
_entity_poly.type
_entity_poly.pdbx_seq_one_letter_code
_entity_poly.pdbx_strand_id
1 'polypeptide(L)'
;MVESLQQLNSRYDEQGYFVIRNYFSASEIASLSTVILKFHELWKQDNAEFYQQEAFNSSLITGSQYLASDDRVQLFNFISSKKVMNIVEAVIASKPAFMNTQLFFNPVNRQQKDFWHRDCQYDYDVEGQKKVIHETQVLHLRVPLFDELGMELVPGTHKRWDNEEEFNVRQEERGRESSENLSTGKKITLAAGDLLV
;
A
#
# COMPACT_ATOMS: atom_id res chain seq x y z
N MET A 1 -22.27 -8.94 8.95
CA MET A 1 -21.51 -9.93 9.74
C MET A 1 -20.04 -9.59 9.60
N VAL A 2 -19.31 -9.53 10.70
CA VAL A 2 -17.85 -9.32 10.65
C VAL A 2 -17.23 -10.66 10.24
N GLU A 3 -16.43 -10.68 9.16
CA GLU A 3 -15.70 -11.87 8.73
C GLU A 3 -14.74 -12.32 9.84
N SER A 4 -14.59 -13.62 10.01
CA SER A 4 -13.61 -14.18 10.96
C SER A 4 -12.19 -13.99 10.40
N LEU A 5 -11.18 -13.93 11.29
CA LEU A 5 -9.77 -13.87 10.88
C LEU A 5 -9.38 -15.04 9.97
N GLN A 6 -9.96 -16.21 10.17
CA GLN A 6 -9.73 -17.39 9.32
C GLN A 6 -10.28 -17.17 7.88
N GLN A 7 -11.44 -16.52 7.73
CA GLN A 7 -11.98 -16.18 6.42
C GLN A 7 -11.12 -15.13 5.69
N LEU A 8 -10.64 -14.12 6.43
CA LEU A 8 -9.73 -13.10 5.89
C LEU A 8 -8.41 -13.72 5.41
N ASN A 9 -7.83 -14.63 6.20
CA ASN A 9 -6.63 -15.37 5.81
C ASN A 9 -6.86 -16.21 4.55
N SER A 10 -7.99 -16.94 4.46
CA SER A 10 -8.33 -17.71 3.25
C SER A 10 -8.46 -16.82 2.01
N ARG A 11 -9.08 -15.65 2.15
CA ARG A 11 -9.18 -14.67 1.04
C ARG A 11 -7.82 -14.14 0.62
N TYR A 12 -6.96 -13.81 1.58
CA TYR A 12 -5.59 -13.39 1.28
C TYR A 12 -4.82 -14.49 0.56
N ASP A 13 -4.94 -15.72 1.05
CA ASP A 13 -4.28 -16.88 0.45
C ASP A 13 -4.71 -17.12 -1.00
N GLU A 14 -5.99 -16.90 -1.31
CA GLU A 14 -6.56 -17.07 -2.65
C GLU A 14 -6.28 -15.87 -3.57
N GLN A 15 -6.51 -14.65 -3.08
CA GLN A 15 -6.55 -13.44 -3.92
C GLN A 15 -5.27 -12.61 -3.83
N GLY A 16 -4.51 -12.72 -2.73
CA GLY A 16 -3.37 -11.85 -2.42
C GLY A 16 -3.76 -10.52 -1.79
N TYR A 17 -5.04 -10.28 -1.58
CA TYR A 17 -5.56 -9.10 -0.91
C TYR A 17 -6.98 -9.33 -0.39
N PHE A 18 -7.41 -8.46 0.53
CA PHE A 18 -8.81 -8.29 0.92
C PHE A 18 -9.09 -6.88 1.40
N VAL A 19 -10.36 -6.49 1.37
CA VAL A 19 -10.83 -5.20 1.90
C VAL A 19 -11.79 -5.45 3.06
N ILE A 20 -11.56 -4.76 4.18
CA ILE A 20 -12.52 -4.67 5.29
C ILE A 20 -13.13 -3.28 5.26
N ARG A 21 -14.43 -3.22 5.03
CA ARG A 21 -15.17 -1.96 4.95
C ARG A 21 -15.43 -1.38 6.34
N ASN A 22 -15.29 -0.04 6.46
CA ASN A 22 -15.51 0.69 7.71
C ASN A 22 -14.73 0.08 8.90
N TYR A 23 -13.49 -0.33 8.66
CA TYR A 23 -12.66 -0.98 9.68
C TYR A 23 -12.28 0.00 10.78
N PHE A 24 -11.92 1.22 10.41
CA PHE A 24 -11.62 2.30 11.34
C PHE A 24 -12.81 3.25 11.45
N SER A 25 -13.12 3.69 12.66
CA SER A 25 -14.15 4.69 12.90
C SER A 25 -13.72 6.06 12.39
N ALA A 26 -14.68 6.95 12.16
CA ALA A 26 -14.40 8.32 11.76
C ALA A 26 -13.48 9.06 12.75
N SER A 27 -13.59 8.77 14.06
CA SER A 27 -12.72 9.37 15.08
C SER A 27 -11.28 8.85 15.01
N GLU A 28 -11.08 7.56 14.73
CA GLU A 28 -9.74 6.99 14.53
C GLU A 28 -9.07 7.62 13.29
N ILE A 29 -9.82 7.73 12.19
CA ILE A 29 -9.32 8.36 10.96
C ILE A 29 -9.04 9.85 11.17
N ALA A 30 -9.89 10.60 11.85
CA ALA A 30 -9.65 12.02 12.14
C ALA A 30 -8.38 12.21 12.98
N SER A 31 -8.19 11.36 13.99
CA SER A 31 -6.99 11.38 14.85
C SER A 31 -5.72 11.07 14.05
N LEU A 32 -5.76 10.03 13.20
CA LEU A 32 -4.65 9.66 12.32
C LEU A 32 -4.36 10.77 11.30
N SER A 33 -5.40 11.33 10.66
CA SER A 33 -5.28 12.40 9.66
C SER A 33 -4.56 13.62 10.20
N THR A 34 -4.82 13.99 11.47
CA THR A 34 -4.14 15.14 12.10
C THR A 34 -2.62 15.00 12.06
N VAL A 35 -2.10 13.82 12.40
CA VAL A 35 -0.66 13.56 12.38
C VAL A 35 -0.12 13.47 10.95
N ILE A 36 -0.82 12.72 10.09
CA ILE A 36 -0.36 12.48 8.72
C ILE A 36 -0.36 13.76 7.89
N LEU A 37 -1.40 14.59 7.99
CA LEU A 37 -1.46 15.86 7.26
C LEU A 37 -0.43 16.87 7.77
N LYS A 38 -0.15 16.88 9.07
CA LYS A 38 0.96 17.68 9.64
C LYS A 38 2.31 17.26 9.05
N PHE A 39 2.58 15.96 9.01
CA PHE A 39 3.77 15.42 8.34
C PHE A 39 3.83 15.89 6.88
N HIS A 40 2.73 15.75 6.14
CA HIS A 40 2.67 16.07 4.72
C HIS A 40 2.98 17.55 4.44
N GLU A 41 2.41 18.45 5.24
CA GLU A 41 2.68 19.89 5.08
C GLU A 41 4.16 20.25 5.32
N LEU A 42 4.80 19.66 6.33
CA LEU A 42 6.21 19.88 6.63
C LEU A 42 7.11 19.25 5.55
N TRP A 43 6.80 18.02 5.14
CA TRP A 43 7.52 17.33 4.07
C TRP A 43 7.49 18.10 2.74
N LYS A 44 6.34 18.65 2.36
CA LYS A 44 6.19 19.46 1.15
C LYS A 44 7.09 20.71 1.14
N GLN A 45 7.32 21.32 2.30
CA GLN A 45 8.17 22.52 2.38
C GLN A 45 9.63 22.17 2.02
N ASP A 46 10.12 21.05 2.51
CA ASP A 46 11.50 20.62 2.26
C ASP A 46 11.69 19.96 0.88
N ASN A 47 10.60 19.48 0.26
CA ASN A 47 10.61 18.75 -1.01
C ASN A 47 9.77 19.44 -2.09
N ALA A 48 9.72 20.78 -2.07
CA ALA A 48 8.75 21.55 -2.88
C ALA A 48 8.87 21.28 -4.39
N GLU A 49 10.07 21.24 -4.93
CA GLU A 49 10.29 20.97 -6.36
C GLU A 49 9.90 19.55 -6.73
N PHE A 50 10.37 18.56 -5.97
CA PHE A 50 10.03 17.15 -6.16
C PHE A 50 8.51 16.93 -6.04
N TYR A 51 7.86 17.55 -5.05
CA TYR A 51 6.40 17.47 -4.88
C TYR A 51 5.64 17.99 -6.10
N GLN A 52 6.09 19.08 -6.71
CA GLN A 52 5.44 19.66 -7.89
C GLN A 52 5.64 18.84 -9.17
N GLN A 53 6.75 18.17 -9.31
CA GLN A 53 7.16 17.56 -10.58
C GLN A 53 6.95 16.04 -10.62
N GLU A 54 7.28 15.33 -9.55
CA GLU A 54 7.49 13.88 -9.60
C GLU A 54 6.77 13.10 -8.50
N ALA A 55 6.50 13.72 -7.34
CA ALA A 55 6.06 12.97 -6.18
C ALA A 55 4.60 12.49 -6.29
N PHE A 56 4.38 11.25 -5.92
CA PHE A 56 3.08 10.63 -5.68
C PHE A 56 3.02 9.96 -4.29
N ASN A 57 4.14 9.88 -3.60
CA ASN A 57 4.21 9.43 -2.22
C ASN A 57 5.34 10.12 -1.45
N SER A 58 5.28 10.00 -0.12
CA SER A 58 6.36 10.31 0.79
C SER A 58 6.56 9.17 1.77
N SER A 59 7.81 8.81 2.04
CA SER A 59 8.18 7.69 2.90
C SER A 59 8.61 8.15 4.29
N LEU A 60 8.74 7.21 5.23
CA LEU A 60 9.30 7.42 6.57
C LEU A 60 8.51 8.41 7.43
N ILE A 61 7.17 8.35 7.37
CA ILE A 61 6.30 9.21 8.19
C ILE A 61 6.62 9.07 9.69
N THR A 62 7.02 7.87 10.13
CA THR A 62 7.42 7.58 11.52
C THR A 62 8.80 8.16 11.90
N GLY A 63 9.52 8.74 10.95
CA GLY A 63 10.81 9.38 11.19
C GLY A 63 10.71 10.62 12.09
N SER A 64 11.83 11.02 12.68
CA SER A 64 11.91 12.20 13.58
C SER A 64 12.16 13.51 12.86
N GLN A 65 12.30 13.50 11.54
CA GLN A 65 12.61 14.69 10.75
C GLN A 65 11.46 15.72 10.78
N TYR A 66 10.21 15.25 10.63
CA TYR A 66 9.05 16.14 10.49
C TYR A 66 8.07 16.07 11.66
N LEU A 67 8.06 14.97 12.40
CA LEU A 67 7.12 14.78 13.49
C LEU A 67 7.80 14.86 14.86
N ALA A 68 7.18 15.63 15.76
CA ALA A 68 7.55 15.66 17.16
C ALA A 68 7.32 14.31 17.85
N SER A 69 7.94 14.10 19.01
CA SER A 69 7.85 12.82 19.72
C SER A 69 6.41 12.38 20.01
N ASP A 70 5.52 13.30 20.40
CA ASP A 70 4.13 12.98 20.74
C ASP A 70 3.33 12.54 19.50
N ASP A 71 3.52 13.21 18.36
CA ASP A 71 2.90 12.83 17.08
C ASP A 71 3.37 11.41 16.67
N ARG A 72 4.66 11.13 16.83
CA ARG A 72 5.25 9.82 16.52
C ARG A 72 4.71 8.73 17.46
N VAL A 73 4.60 9.03 18.75
CA VAL A 73 3.98 8.09 19.72
C VAL A 73 2.55 7.79 19.32
N GLN A 74 1.75 8.81 18.93
CA GLN A 74 0.39 8.61 18.45
C GLN A 74 0.35 7.68 17.22
N LEU A 75 1.23 7.91 16.25
CA LEU A 75 1.33 7.11 15.03
C LEU A 75 1.75 5.65 15.36
N PHE A 76 2.76 5.46 16.19
CA PHE A 76 3.17 4.12 16.61
C PHE A 76 2.09 3.38 17.43
N ASN A 77 1.32 4.10 18.26
CA ASN A 77 0.18 3.52 18.97
C ASN A 77 -0.92 3.06 18.00
N PHE A 78 -1.13 3.79 16.91
CA PHE A 78 -2.04 3.34 15.84
C PHE A 78 -1.52 2.09 15.16
N ILE A 79 -0.26 2.09 14.69
CA ILE A 79 0.38 0.97 13.98
C ILE A 79 0.41 -0.29 14.85
N SER A 80 0.76 -0.16 16.13
CA SER A 80 0.84 -1.28 17.08
C SER A 80 -0.47 -1.59 17.79
N SER A 81 -1.57 -0.93 17.41
CA SER A 81 -2.86 -1.18 18.02
C SER A 81 -3.27 -2.65 17.86
N LYS A 82 -3.96 -3.20 18.86
CA LYS A 82 -4.49 -4.56 18.79
C LYS A 82 -5.33 -4.79 17.53
N LYS A 83 -6.02 -3.75 17.07
CA LYS A 83 -6.84 -3.76 15.86
C LYS A 83 -6.02 -4.02 14.61
N VAL A 84 -4.89 -3.30 14.44
CA VAL A 84 -3.96 -3.51 13.33
C VAL A 84 -3.23 -4.84 13.48
N MET A 85 -2.69 -5.13 14.66
CA MET A 85 -1.89 -6.35 14.89
C MET A 85 -2.69 -7.64 14.71
N ASN A 86 -3.98 -7.67 15.06
CA ASN A 86 -4.82 -8.84 14.80
C ASN A 86 -4.90 -9.18 13.29
N ILE A 87 -4.92 -8.19 12.43
CA ILE A 87 -4.92 -8.40 10.97
C ILE A 87 -3.55 -8.91 10.50
N VAL A 88 -2.49 -8.28 10.97
CA VAL A 88 -1.12 -8.69 10.62
C VAL A 88 -0.86 -10.15 11.03
N GLU A 89 -1.20 -10.51 12.26
CA GLU A 89 -1.03 -11.86 12.82
C GLU A 89 -1.94 -12.92 12.14
N ALA A 90 -3.07 -12.49 11.58
CA ALA A 90 -3.94 -13.39 10.81
C ALA A 90 -3.33 -13.78 9.45
N VAL A 91 -2.49 -12.91 8.87
CA VAL A 91 -1.90 -13.12 7.53
C VAL A 91 -0.46 -13.63 7.62
N ILE A 92 0.34 -13.05 8.51
CA ILE A 92 1.76 -13.42 8.69
C ILE A 92 1.87 -14.47 9.79
N ALA A 93 2.22 -15.71 9.41
CA ALA A 93 2.37 -16.81 10.35
C ALA A 93 3.60 -16.70 11.27
N SER A 94 4.61 -15.92 10.88
CA SER A 94 5.83 -15.66 11.66
C SER A 94 5.72 -14.35 12.43
N LYS A 95 6.63 -14.12 13.37
CA LYS A 95 6.68 -12.85 14.12
C LYS A 95 6.96 -11.70 13.15
N PRO A 96 6.02 -10.74 12.94
CA PRO A 96 6.20 -9.64 12.00
C PRO A 96 7.22 -8.63 12.52
N ALA A 97 7.89 -7.96 11.58
CA ALA A 97 8.70 -6.79 11.85
C ALA A 97 8.09 -5.58 11.15
N PHE A 98 8.07 -4.44 11.83
CA PHE A 98 7.68 -3.18 11.20
C PHE A 98 8.77 -2.73 10.24
N MET A 99 8.39 -2.40 9.02
CA MET A 99 9.31 -1.98 7.98
C MET A 99 9.28 -0.47 7.77
N ASN A 100 8.15 0.07 7.32
CA ASN A 100 8.06 1.47 6.90
C ASN A 100 6.60 1.98 6.94
N THR A 101 6.45 3.30 6.80
CA THR A 101 5.19 3.99 6.53
C THR A 101 5.34 4.90 5.33
N GLN A 102 4.31 4.95 4.50
CA GLN A 102 4.25 5.81 3.33
C GLN A 102 2.90 6.55 3.30
N LEU A 103 2.92 7.78 2.85
CA LEU A 103 1.72 8.51 2.49
C LEU A 103 1.65 8.60 0.96
N PHE A 104 0.58 8.07 0.39
CA PHE A 104 0.27 8.24 -1.03
C PHE A 104 -0.71 9.39 -1.21
N PHE A 105 -0.52 10.16 -2.27
CA PHE A 105 -1.35 11.30 -2.64
C PHE A 105 -1.43 11.41 -4.17
N ASN A 106 -2.43 12.14 -4.67
CA ASN A 106 -2.50 12.40 -6.09
C ASN A 106 -1.35 13.32 -6.52
N PRO A 107 -0.60 12.99 -7.59
CA PRO A 107 0.48 13.83 -8.08
C PRO A 107 -0.05 15.21 -8.52
N VAL A 108 0.74 16.24 -8.27
CA VAL A 108 0.47 17.60 -8.76
C VAL A 108 0.64 17.65 -10.28
N ASN A 109 1.70 17.01 -10.77
CA ASN A 109 1.93 16.84 -12.20
C ASN A 109 0.96 15.80 -12.77
N ARG A 110 -0.11 16.29 -13.41
CA ARG A 110 -1.16 15.46 -14.03
C ARG A 110 -0.73 14.65 -15.25
N GLN A 111 0.48 14.87 -15.75
CA GLN A 111 1.05 14.09 -16.86
C GLN A 111 1.69 12.80 -16.35
N GLN A 112 1.92 12.71 -15.05
CA GLN A 112 2.45 11.50 -14.43
C GLN A 112 1.41 10.38 -14.53
N LYS A 113 1.82 9.24 -15.08
CA LYS A 113 0.98 8.06 -15.24
C LYS A 113 1.24 7.07 -14.11
N ASP A 114 0.19 6.40 -13.68
CA ASP A 114 0.32 5.19 -12.87
C ASP A 114 0.97 4.08 -13.69
N PHE A 115 1.63 3.13 -13.03
CA PHE A 115 2.29 2.03 -13.71
C PHE A 115 2.16 0.73 -12.91
N TRP A 116 2.08 -0.37 -13.66
CA TRP A 116 2.07 -1.70 -13.09
C TRP A 116 3.47 -2.11 -12.63
N HIS A 117 3.54 -2.65 -11.42
CA HIS A 117 4.80 -3.12 -10.84
C HIS A 117 4.57 -4.28 -9.88
N ARG A 118 5.63 -4.97 -9.55
CA ARG A 118 5.77 -5.82 -8.38
C ARG A 118 6.80 -5.21 -7.46
N ASP A 119 6.53 -5.13 -6.18
CA ASP A 119 7.48 -4.51 -5.23
C ASP A 119 8.84 -5.18 -5.26
N CYS A 120 8.89 -6.51 -5.41
CA CYS A 120 10.16 -7.23 -5.52
C CYS A 120 11.00 -6.89 -6.76
N GLN A 121 10.45 -6.18 -7.77
CA GLN A 121 11.24 -5.74 -8.94
C GLN A 121 12.26 -4.65 -8.62
N TYR A 122 12.11 -3.96 -7.50
CA TYR A 122 13.07 -2.93 -7.07
C TYR A 122 14.32 -3.53 -6.42
N ASP A 123 14.24 -4.77 -5.94
CA ASP A 123 15.31 -5.45 -5.22
C ASP A 123 15.92 -6.60 -6.02
N TYR A 124 15.19 -7.17 -6.99
CA TYR A 124 15.57 -8.38 -7.71
C TYR A 124 15.41 -8.26 -9.22
N ASP A 125 16.32 -8.88 -9.95
CA ASP A 125 16.12 -9.17 -11.38
C ASP A 125 14.97 -10.17 -11.60
N VAL A 126 14.58 -10.41 -12.84
CA VAL A 126 13.46 -11.28 -13.21
C VAL A 126 13.58 -12.68 -12.62
N GLU A 127 14.77 -13.27 -12.63
CA GLU A 127 15.00 -14.61 -12.07
C GLU A 127 14.94 -14.61 -10.54
N GLY A 128 15.43 -13.57 -9.90
CA GLY A 128 15.28 -13.34 -8.46
C GLY A 128 13.81 -13.18 -8.06
N GLN A 129 13.05 -12.34 -8.80
CA GLN A 129 11.61 -12.17 -8.58
C GLN A 129 10.85 -13.50 -8.63
N LYS A 130 11.13 -14.36 -9.61
CA LYS A 130 10.51 -15.69 -9.73
C LYS A 130 10.81 -16.60 -8.55
N LYS A 131 11.98 -16.48 -7.93
CA LYS A 131 12.36 -17.27 -6.75
C LYS A 131 11.61 -16.83 -5.50
N VAL A 132 11.46 -15.51 -5.29
CA VAL A 132 10.87 -14.97 -4.06
C VAL A 132 9.34 -14.89 -4.08
N ILE A 133 8.71 -15.13 -5.24
CA ILE A 133 7.24 -14.98 -5.41
C ILE A 133 6.42 -15.88 -4.47
N HIS A 134 6.99 -16.99 -3.98
CA HIS A 134 6.32 -17.91 -3.08
C HIS A 134 6.58 -17.61 -1.60
N GLU A 135 7.33 -16.56 -1.32
CA GLU A 135 7.68 -16.14 0.03
C GLU A 135 6.86 -14.89 0.40
N THR A 136 6.25 -14.87 1.57
CA THR A 136 5.61 -13.64 2.09
C THR A 136 6.72 -12.70 2.56
N GLN A 137 7.07 -11.74 1.72
CA GLN A 137 8.13 -10.78 2.00
C GLN A 137 7.61 -9.58 2.79
N VAL A 138 6.58 -8.95 2.29
CA VAL A 138 6.01 -7.72 2.85
C VAL A 138 4.50 -7.79 2.82
N LEU A 139 3.86 -7.29 3.88
CA LEU A 139 2.43 -7.09 3.95
C LEU A 139 2.16 -5.58 3.99
N HIS A 140 1.39 -5.10 3.04
CA HIS A 140 0.96 -3.70 2.99
C HIS A 140 -0.43 -3.57 3.61
N LEU A 141 -0.60 -2.58 4.47
CA LEU A 141 -1.88 -2.17 5.04
C LEU A 141 -2.18 -0.75 4.57
N ARG A 142 -3.13 -0.61 3.63
CA ARG A 142 -3.57 0.69 3.14
C ARG A 142 -4.79 1.16 3.91
N VAL A 143 -4.66 2.31 4.55
CA VAL A 143 -5.71 2.97 5.33
C VAL A 143 -6.03 4.31 4.65
N PRO A 144 -7.12 4.42 3.90
CA PRO A 144 -7.51 5.66 3.26
C PRO A 144 -8.00 6.67 4.30
N LEU A 145 -7.43 7.88 4.26
CA LEU A 145 -7.87 9.02 5.09
C LEU A 145 -9.07 9.73 4.47
N PHE A 146 -9.22 9.62 3.15
CA PHE A 146 -10.29 10.17 2.33
C PHE A 146 -10.80 9.09 1.37
N ASP A 147 -11.98 9.27 0.81
CA ASP A 147 -12.49 8.38 -0.22
C ASP A 147 -11.57 8.40 -1.44
N GLU A 148 -11.17 7.21 -1.89
CA GLU A 148 -10.28 7.00 -3.03
C GLU A 148 -11.01 6.29 -4.16
N LEU A 149 -10.73 6.69 -5.40
CA LEU A 149 -11.16 5.92 -6.57
C LEU A 149 -10.46 4.55 -6.64
N GLY A 150 -9.45 4.38 -5.77
CA GLY A 150 -8.75 3.15 -5.53
C GLY A 150 -7.52 2.96 -6.40
N MET A 151 -6.88 1.84 -6.19
CA MET A 151 -5.77 1.31 -6.95
C MET A 151 -6.24 0.12 -7.78
N GLU A 152 -5.43 -0.32 -8.71
CA GLU A 152 -5.68 -1.56 -9.44
C GLU A 152 -4.75 -2.66 -8.95
N LEU A 153 -5.29 -3.85 -8.80
CA LEU A 153 -4.56 -5.05 -8.38
C LEU A 153 -4.87 -6.20 -9.33
N VAL A 154 -3.89 -7.07 -9.56
CA VAL A 154 -4.10 -8.34 -10.29
C VAL A 154 -4.22 -9.48 -9.28
N PRO A 155 -5.41 -10.07 -9.10
CA PRO A 155 -5.61 -11.12 -8.10
C PRO A 155 -4.72 -12.34 -8.32
N GLY A 156 -4.25 -12.94 -7.23
CA GLY A 156 -3.48 -14.18 -7.23
C GLY A 156 -2.01 -14.03 -7.62
N THR A 157 -1.56 -12.84 -8.02
CA THR A 157 -0.17 -12.63 -8.46
C THR A 157 0.87 -12.69 -7.34
N HIS A 158 0.45 -12.70 -6.10
CA HIS A 158 1.33 -12.95 -4.94
C HIS A 158 1.87 -14.39 -4.90
N LYS A 159 1.26 -15.33 -5.64
CA LYS A 159 1.64 -16.76 -5.69
C LYS A 159 1.89 -17.28 -7.10
N ARG A 160 1.64 -16.50 -8.12
CA ARG A 160 1.90 -16.88 -9.52
C ARG A 160 2.76 -15.83 -10.22
N TRP A 161 3.52 -16.29 -11.19
CA TRP A 161 4.22 -15.41 -12.11
C TRP A 161 3.23 -14.72 -13.05
N ASP A 162 3.69 -13.64 -13.67
CA ASP A 162 2.95 -12.90 -14.68
C ASP A 162 2.57 -13.81 -15.86
N ASN A 163 1.41 -13.62 -16.43
CA ASN A 163 1.13 -14.08 -17.78
C ASN A 163 1.87 -13.20 -18.81
N GLU A 164 1.77 -13.53 -20.11
CA GLU A 164 2.50 -12.82 -21.15
C GLU A 164 2.10 -11.34 -21.25
N GLU A 165 0.80 -11.01 -21.12
CA GLU A 165 0.33 -9.62 -21.13
C GLU A 165 0.86 -8.85 -19.91
N GLU A 166 0.70 -9.39 -18.71
CA GLU A 166 1.15 -8.78 -17.47
C GLU A 166 2.65 -8.52 -17.48
N PHE A 167 3.43 -9.48 -17.95
CA PHE A 167 4.88 -9.35 -18.06
C PHE A 167 5.30 -8.28 -19.05
N ASN A 168 4.75 -8.31 -20.27
CA ASN A 168 5.10 -7.36 -21.32
C ASN A 168 4.74 -5.92 -20.92
N VAL A 169 3.57 -5.70 -20.29
CA VAL A 169 3.16 -4.38 -19.80
C VAL A 169 4.08 -3.92 -18.67
N ARG A 170 4.28 -4.74 -17.66
CA ARG A 170 5.09 -4.38 -16.48
C ARG A 170 6.57 -4.14 -16.81
N GLN A 171 7.12 -4.85 -17.77
CA GLN A 171 8.51 -4.73 -18.20
C GLN A 171 8.70 -3.84 -19.44
N GLU A 172 7.62 -3.23 -19.94
CA GLU A 172 7.63 -2.39 -21.13
C GLU A 172 8.21 -3.09 -22.37
N GLU A 173 7.95 -4.41 -22.47
CA GLU A 173 8.41 -5.22 -23.59
C GLU A 173 7.44 -5.19 -24.76
N ARG A 174 7.95 -5.53 -25.96
CA ARG A 174 7.18 -5.63 -27.21
C ARG A 174 6.35 -4.39 -27.55
N GLY A 175 6.85 -3.21 -27.15
CA GLY A 175 6.21 -1.91 -27.44
C GLY A 175 5.01 -1.61 -26.54
N ARG A 176 4.84 -2.32 -25.43
CA ARG A 176 3.85 -2.00 -24.40
C ARG A 176 4.40 -0.94 -23.44
N GLU A 177 3.50 -0.21 -22.79
CA GLU A 177 3.82 0.76 -21.73
C GLU A 177 3.32 0.23 -20.39
N SER A 178 4.05 0.47 -19.30
CA SER A 178 3.67 0.02 -17.95
C SER A 178 2.40 0.69 -17.41
N SER A 179 1.96 1.75 -18.06
CA SER A 179 0.70 2.46 -17.76
C SER A 179 -0.53 1.93 -18.53
N GLU A 180 -0.37 0.93 -19.39
CA GLU A 180 -1.49 0.36 -20.12
C GLU A 180 -2.41 -0.47 -19.23
N ASN A 181 -3.70 -0.51 -19.57
CA ASN A 181 -4.66 -1.35 -18.84
C ASN A 181 -4.32 -2.84 -18.99
N LEU A 182 -4.39 -3.58 -17.89
CA LEU A 182 -4.31 -5.02 -17.90
C LEU A 182 -5.72 -5.64 -17.91
N SER A 183 -5.91 -6.65 -18.78
CA SER A 183 -7.19 -7.37 -18.84
C SER A 183 -7.53 -8.11 -17.54
N THR A 184 -6.52 -8.44 -16.75
CA THR A 184 -6.62 -9.10 -15.43
C THR A 184 -6.68 -8.12 -14.26
N GLY A 185 -6.49 -6.82 -14.51
CA GLY A 185 -6.53 -5.77 -13.49
C GLY A 185 -7.92 -5.61 -12.88
N LYS A 186 -7.98 -5.42 -11.58
CA LYS A 186 -9.21 -5.11 -10.84
C LYS A 186 -9.05 -3.83 -10.06
N LYS A 187 -9.95 -2.88 -10.32
CA LYS A 187 -10.00 -1.62 -9.57
C LYS A 187 -10.64 -1.83 -8.20
N ILE A 188 -9.96 -1.36 -7.17
CA ILE A 188 -10.40 -1.44 -5.78
C ILE A 188 -10.70 -0.02 -5.30
N THR A 189 -11.98 0.31 -5.14
CA THR A 189 -12.40 1.59 -4.54
C THR A 189 -12.42 1.48 -3.02
N LEU A 190 -11.98 2.51 -2.33
CA LEU A 190 -11.90 2.55 -0.87
C LEU A 190 -12.60 3.81 -0.35
N ALA A 191 -13.35 3.67 0.73
CA ALA A 191 -13.86 4.79 1.50
C ALA A 191 -12.95 5.09 2.71
N ALA A 192 -12.98 6.32 3.20
CA ALA A 192 -12.26 6.67 4.42
C ALA A 192 -12.60 5.71 5.57
N GLY A 193 -11.58 5.14 6.19
CA GLY A 193 -11.75 4.15 7.27
C GLY A 193 -11.85 2.69 6.81
N ASP A 194 -11.85 2.39 5.53
CA ASP A 194 -11.63 1.02 5.06
C ASP A 194 -10.21 0.55 5.38
N LEU A 195 -9.97 -0.73 5.28
CA LEU A 195 -8.62 -1.32 5.31
C LEU A 195 -8.46 -2.24 4.10
N LEU A 196 -7.48 -1.97 3.25
CA LEU A 196 -7.00 -2.90 2.23
C LEU A 196 -5.69 -3.52 2.72
N VAL A 197 -5.62 -4.85 2.62
CA VAL A 197 -4.46 -5.67 2.98
C VAL A 197 -3.99 -6.43 1.77
#